data_b94ee5db5ea634c3c45887febe48beee
#
_entry.id   b94ee5db5ea634c3c45887febe48beee
#
_cell.length_a   1.000
_cell.length_b   1.000
_cell.length_c   1.000
_cell.angle_alpha   90.00
_cell.angle_beta   90.00
_cell.angle_gamma   90.00
#
_symmetry.space_group_name_H-M   'P 1'
#
loop_
_entity.id
_entity.type
_entity.pdbx_description
1 polymer ?
#
loop_
_entity_poly.entity_id
_entity_poly.type
_entity_poly.pdbx_seq_one_letter_code
_entity_poly.pdbx_strand_id
1 'polypeptide(L)'
;MARRSAKRIGGGSASNRFVVLLSVGLLVTIVLALLTFAHVAEWDANDEAYLLRSAEQRVISQKIAKNALSAASGDKDAFGQLRESRDGFERLVTELKRGVPRIDLPASPSEVRKDLKSMDEVWLELRQNADDILSNRDSILSVREFVNVITEFIPQLQILSQEVIDILVDQKGDPAQVSIAAQQLMLA
;
A
#
# COMPACT_ATOMS: atom_id res chain seq x y z
N MET A 1 4.35 80.22 -63.66
CA MET A 1 5.32 79.63 -62.70
C MET A 1 4.61 79.31 -61.41
N ALA A 2 4.26 77.99 -61.17
CA ALA A 2 3.57 77.59 -59.98
C ALA A 2 4.50 76.65 -59.21
N ARG A 3 4.96 77.11 -57.99
CA ARG A 3 5.75 76.29 -57.05
C ARG A 3 4.83 75.43 -56.25
N ARG A 4 4.86 74.10 -56.49
CA ARG A 4 4.24 73.13 -55.61
C ARG A 4 5.08 72.85 -54.35
N SER A 5 4.54 73.25 -53.23
CA SER A 5 5.10 72.98 -51.90
C SER A 5 4.81 71.55 -51.49
N ALA A 6 5.83 70.70 -51.35
CA ALA A 6 5.69 69.32 -50.85
C ALA A 6 5.55 69.36 -49.33
N LYS A 7 4.40 68.96 -48.81
CA LYS A 7 4.09 68.76 -47.40
C LYS A 7 4.80 67.52 -46.91
N ARG A 8 5.89 67.64 -46.17
CA ARG A 8 6.53 66.49 -45.45
C ARG A 8 5.60 66.07 -44.34
N ILE A 9 5.09 64.87 -44.46
CA ILE A 9 4.34 64.21 -43.38
C ILE A 9 5.33 63.68 -42.35
N GLY A 10 5.48 64.50 -41.27
CA GLY A 10 6.26 64.10 -40.07
C GLY A 10 5.44 63.11 -39.20
N GLY A 11 5.41 61.84 -39.54
CA GLY A 11 4.65 60.78 -38.83
C GLY A 11 5.50 59.69 -38.20
N GLY A 12 6.83 59.86 -38.06
CA GLY A 12 7.74 58.78 -37.71
C GLY A 12 7.95 58.45 -36.22
N SER A 13 7.71 59.40 -35.29
CA SER A 13 8.13 59.17 -33.90
C SER A 13 7.04 58.56 -32.98
N ALA A 14 5.78 58.86 -33.23
CA ALA A 14 4.66 58.30 -32.45
C ALA A 14 4.37 56.84 -32.80
N SER A 15 4.48 56.51 -34.10
CA SER A 15 4.32 55.12 -34.60
C SER A 15 5.40 54.19 -34.04
N ASN A 16 6.67 54.64 -33.99
CA ASN A 16 7.75 53.83 -33.42
C ASN A 16 7.58 53.55 -31.91
N ARG A 17 7.13 54.52 -31.14
CA ARG A 17 6.87 54.39 -29.69
C ARG A 17 5.71 53.38 -29.45
N PHE A 18 4.69 53.42 -30.27
CA PHE A 18 3.57 52.52 -30.18
C PHE A 18 3.96 51.06 -30.55
N VAL A 19 4.77 50.85 -31.57
CA VAL A 19 5.32 49.55 -31.95
C VAL A 19 6.23 49.02 -30.84
N VAL A 20 7.11 49.84 -30.27
CA VAL A 20 7.97 49.42 -29.13
C VAL A 20 7.13 49.02 -27.91
N LEU A 21 6.10 49.77 -27.55
CA LEU A 21 5.22 49.44 -26.44
C LEU A 21 4.47 48.12 -26.66
N LEU A 22 3.96 47.90 -27.89
CA LEU A 22 3.34 46.63 -28.27
C LEU A 22 4.32 45.46 -28.21
N SER A 23 5.55 45.64 -28.69
CA SER A 23 6.58 44.59 -28.65
C SER A 23 6.99 44.27 -27.23
N VAL A 24 7.14 45.26 -26.36
CA VAL A 24 7.42 45.03 -24.93
C VAL A 24 6.24 44.35 -24.24
N GLY A 25 5.00 44.77 -24.51
CA GLY A 25 3.80 44.13 -23.99
C GLY A 25 3.71 42.65 -24.40
N LEU A 26 3.98 42.36 -25.68
CA LEU A 26 4.02 40.99 -26.19
C LEU A 26 5.11 40.14 -25.50
N LEU A 27 6.29 40.71 -25.30
CA LEU A 27 7.40 40.04 -24.65
C LEU A 27 7.07 39.70 -23.17
N VAL A 28 6.46 40.63 -22.46
CA VAL A 28 5.99 40.43 -21.09
C VAL A 28 4.93 39.34 -21.01
N THR A 29 3.96 39.31 -21.94
CA THR A 29 2.94 38.23 -21.96
C THR A 29 3.54 36.87 -22.26
N ILE A 30 4.53 36.80 -23.16
CA ILE A 30 5.24 35.51 -23.43
C ILE A 30 6.00 35.06 -22.20
N VAL A 31 6.73 35.93 -21.53
CA VAL A 31 7.46 35.57 -20.29
C VAL A 31 6.51 35.12 -19.20
N LEU A 32 5.40 35.84 -18.99
CA LEU A 32 4.37 35.41 -18.02
C LEU A 32 3.77 34.04 -18.38
N ALA A 33 3.46 33.82 -19.65
CA ALA A 33 2.95 32.52 -20.10
C ALA A 33 3.94 31.39 -19.88
N LEU A 34 5.24 31.60 -20.14
CA LEU A 34 6.29 30.63 -19.88
C LEU A 34 6.47 30.33 -18.39
N LEU A 35 6.43 31.36 -17.54
CA LEU A 35 6.50 31.22 -16.09
C LEU A 35 5.29 30.44 -15.54
N THR A 36 4.08 30.76 -16.03
CA THR A 36 2.87 30.06 -15.65
C THR A 36 2.91 28.59 -16.09
N PHE A 37 3.36 28.33 -17.31
CA PHE A 37 3.50 26.97 -17.83
C PHE A 37 4.53 26.13 -17.04
N ALA A 38 5.69 26.73 -16.72
CA ALA A 38 6.71 26.07 -15.90
C ALA A 38 6.15 25.73 -14.49
N HIS A 39 5.42 26.68 -13.90
CA HIS A 39 4.82 26.47 -12.58
C HIS A 39 3.74 25.38 -12.59
N VAL A 40 2.87 25.35 -13.58
CA VAL A 40 1.85 24.29 -13.73
C VAL A 40 2.49 22.93 -13.99
N ALA A 41 3.56 22.86 -14.81
CA ALA A 41 4.25 21.61 -15.08
C ALA A 41 4.92 20.98 -13.85
N GLU A 42 5.43 21.79 -12.91
CA GLU A 42 5.92 21.31 -11.62
C GLU A 42 4.81 20.72 -10.74
N TRP A 43 3.63 21.32 -10.74
CA TRP A 43 2.48 20.83 -9.98
C TRP A 43 1.98 19.50 -10.53
N ASP A 44 1.84 19.37 -11.84
CA ASP A 44 1.41 18.12 -12.49
C ASP A 44 2.37 16.95 -12.20
N ALA A 45 3.68 17.19 -12.21
CA ALA A 45 4.68 16.16 -11.89
C ALA A 45 4.60 15.69 -10.42
N ASN A 46 4.37 16.60 -9.50
CA ASN A 46 4.19 16.30 -8.09
C ASN A 46 2.90 15.51 -7.84
N ASP A 47 1.80 15.88 -8.50
CA ASP A 47 0.51 15.19 -8.38
C ASP A 47 0.61 13.73 -8.86
N GLU A 48 1.29 13.48 -9.98
CA GLU A 48 1.55 12.12 -10.46
C GLU A 48 2.36 11.31 -9.44
N ALA A 49 3.40 11.89 -8.85
CA ALA A 49 4.22 11.24 -7.84
C ALA A 49 3.40 10.89 -6.57
N TYR A 50 2.53 11.78 -6.10
CA TYR A 50 1.64 11.49 -4.96
C TYR A 50 0.61 10.42 -5.29
N LEU A 51 0.05 10.41 -6.49
CA LEU A 51 -0.89 9.38 -6.94
C LEU A 51 -0.23 7.99 -6.98
N LEU A 52 1.01 7.90 -7.50
CA LEU A 52 1.78 6.66 -7.52
C LEU A 52 2.06 6.16 -6.10
N ARG A 53 2.46 7.04 -5.16
CA ARG A 53 2.70 6.68 -3.75
C ARG A 53 1.43 6.19 -3.06
N SER A 54 0.30 6.85 -3.33
CA SER A 54 -0.99 6.45 -2.79
C SER A 54 -1.47 5.10 -3.34
N ALA A 55 -1.24 4.84 -4.62
CA ALA A 55 -1.52 3.55 -5.23
C ALA A 55 -0.62 2.43 -4.66
N GLU A 56 0.68 2.69 -4.49
CA GLU A 56 1.62 1.77 -3.86
C GLU A 56 1.23 1.46 -2.41
N GLN A 57 0.82 2.47 -1.64
CA GLN A 57 0.32 2.31 -0.28
C GLN A 57 -0.87 1.36 -0.21
N ARG A 58 -1.82 1.49 -1.14
CA ARG A 58 -2.98 0.58 -1.23
C ARG A 58 -2.56 -0.87 -1.49
N VAL A 59 -1.60 -1.09 -2.37
CA VAL A 59 -1.07 -2.43 -2.67
C VAL A 59 -0.34 -3.00 -1.45
N ILE A 60 0.50 -2.21 -0.78
CA ILE A 60 1.25 -2.67 0.39
C ILE A 60 0.31 -2.96 1.56
N SER A 61 -0.74 -2.18 1.79
CA SER A 61 -1.72 -2.47 2.85
C SER A 61 -2.43 -3.81 2.63
N GLN A 62 -2.76 -4.16 1.39
CA GLN A 62 -3.30 -5.48 1.06
C GLN A 62 -2.28 -6.60 1.28
N LYS A 63 -1.00 -6.36 0.96
CA LYS A 63 0.08 -7.33 1.25
C LYS A 63 0.26 -7.54 2.75
N ILE A 64 0.19 -6.49 3.57
CA ILE A 64 0.25 -6.61 5.03
C ILE A 64 -0.87 -7.49 5.54
N ALA A 65 -2.11 -7.24 5.14
CA ALA A 65 -3.26 -8.04 5.57
C ALA A 65 -3.13 -9.52 5.18
N LYS A 66 -2.75 -9.79 3.92
CA LYS A 66 -2.51 -11.15 3.44
C LYS A 66 -1.38 -11.84 4.21
N ASN A 67 -0.24 -11.16 4.35
CA ASN A 67 0.95 -11.75 4.97
C ASN A 67 0.76 -11.93 6.49
N ALA A 68 0.01 -11.02 7.15
CA ALA A 68 -0.36 -11.17 8.54
C ALA A 68 -1.23 -12.41 8.77
N LEU A 69 -2.23 -12.64 7.92
CA LEU A 69 -3.07 -13.82 8.00
C LEU A 69 -2.28 -15.11 7.76
N SER A 70 -1.42 -15.14 6.74
CA SER A 70 -0.56 -16.28 6.45
C SER A 70 0.44 -16.55 7.58
N ALA A 71 1.09 -15.52 8.13
CA ALA A 71 2.01 -15.64 9.25
C ALA A 71 1.29 -16.16 10.52
N ALA A 72 0.11 -15.61 10.85
CA ALA A 72 -0.71 -16.05 11.97
C ALA A 72 -1.17 -17.50 11.81
N SER A 73 -1.29 -18.01 10.57
CA SER A 73 -1.58 -19.40 10.26
C SER A 73 -0.34 -20.31 10.31
N GLY A 74 0.85 -19.79 10.61
CA GLY A 74 2.09 -20.55 10.75
C GLY A 74 2.85 -20.78 9.44
N ASP A 75 2.62 -19.97 8.41
CA ASP A 75 3.44 -19.96 7.20
C ASP A 75 4.78 -19.27 7.50
N LYS A 76 5.88 -20.03 7.43
CA LYS A 76 7.25 -19.54 7.78
C LYS A 76 7.71 -18.39 6.91
N ASP A 77 7.39 -18.41 5.62
CA ASP A 77 7.84 -17.41 4.66
C ASP A 77 7.05 -16.10 4.80
N ALA A 78 5.81 -16.20 5.27
CA ALA A 78 4.94 -15.04 5.45
C ALA A 78 5.45 -14.05 6.51
N PHE A 79 6.24 -14.49 7.51
CA PHE A 79 6.83 -13.57 8.51
C PHE A 79 7.83 -12.61 7.88
N GLY A 80 8.68 -13.09 6.96
CA GLY A 80 9.60 -12.24 6.20
C GLY A 80 8.86 -11.23 5.33
N GLN A 81 7.85 -11.69 4.61
CA GLN A 81 7.01 -10.86 3.74
C GLN A 81 6.18 -9.83 4.53
N LEU A 82 5.70 -10.20 5.73
CA LEU A 82 4.98 -9.27 6.62
C LEU A 82 5.91 -8.14 7.07
N ARG A 83 7.12 -8.47 7.51
CA ARG A 83 8.13 -7.48 7.92
C ARG A 83 8.45 -6.53 6.78
N GLU A 84 8.74 -7.04 5.59
CA GLU A 84 9.04 -6.23 4.41
C GLU A 84 7.88 -5.30 4.04
N SER A 85 6.65 -5.80 4.05
CA SER A 85 5.45 -5.02 3.75
C SER A 85 5.21 -3.92 4.79
N ARG A 86 5.36 -4.23 6.09
CA ARG A 86 5.26 -3.25 7.19
C ARG A 86 6.29 -2.14 7.04
N ASP A 87 7.56 -2.50 6.82
CA ASP A 87 8.65 -1.53 6.66
C ASP A 87 8.49 -0.69 5.38
N GLY A 88 7.95 -1.30 4.32
CA GLY A 88 7.60 -0.60 3.09
C GLY A 88 6.52 0.45 3.31
N PHE A 89 5.47 0.10 4.04
CA PHE A 89 4.38 1.03 4.36
C PHE A 89 4.87 2.20 5.23
N GLU A 90 5.69 1.94 6.25
CA GLU A 90 6.28 2.98 7.10
C GLU A 90 7.12 3.98 6.29
N ARG A 91 7.89 3.48 5.31
CA ARG A 91 8.64 4.36 4.39
C ARG A 91 7.71 5.25 3.57
N LEU A 92 6.65 4.70 2.98
CA LEU A 92 5.69 5.47 2.18
C LEU A 92 4.99 6.55 3.00
N VAL A 93 4.57 6.23 4.21
CA VAL A 93 3.97 7.21 5.13
C VAL A 93 4.95 8.35 5.44
N THR A 94 6.21 8.01 5.68
CA THR A 94 7.27 8.99 5.94
C THR A 94 7.55 9.86 4.70
N GLU A 95 7.59 9.26 3.51
CA GLU A 95 7.78 9.96 2.23
C GLU A 95 6.63 10.94 1.96
N LEU A 96 5.39 10.54 2.18
CA LEU A 96 4.23 11.44 2.04
C LEU A 96 4.28 12.62 3.00
N LYS A 97 4.74 12.41 4.24
CA LYS A 97 4.80 13.47 5.26
C LYS A 97 5.96 14.42 5.08
N ARG A 98 7.12 13.91 4.71
CA ARG A 98 8.38 14.67 4.68
C ARG A 98 8.84 15.05 3.28
N GLY A 99 8.22 14.46 2.25
CA GLY A 99 8.71 14.52 0.88
C GLY A 99 9.91 13.59 0.65
N VAL A 100 10.37 13.57 -0.59
CA VAL A 100 11.51 12.75 -1.04
C VAL A 100 12.52 13.65 -1.76
N PRO A 101 13.52 14.19 -1.07
CA PRO A 101 14.47 15.16 -1.68
C PRO A 101 15.21 14.61 -2.91
N ARG A 102 15.43 13.29 -2.97
CA ARG A 102 16.15 12.64 -4.08
C ARG A 102 15.43 12.77 -5.44
N ILE A 103 14.12 12.97 -5.44
CA ILE A 103 13.28 13.11 -6.63
C ILE A 103 12.54 14.44 -6.63
N ASP A 104 13.01 15.41 -5.84
CA ASP A 104 12.44 16.76 -5.68
C ASP A 104 10.94 16.76 -5.32
N LEU A 105 10.45 15.67 -4.69
CA LEU A 105 9.07 15.59 -4.22
C LEU A 105 8.95 16.30 -2.86
N PRO A 106 8.19 17.40 -2.76
CA PRO A 106 7.97 18.10 -1.50
C PRO A 106 7.11 17.27 -0.54
N ALA A 107 6.98 17.67 0.71
CA ALA A 107 6.01 17.12 1.64
C ALA A 107 4.58 17.35 1.12
N SER A 108 3.66 16.43 1.44
CA SER A 108 2.27 16.56 1.02
C SER A 108 1.66 17.91 1.41
N PRO A 109 0.78 18.48 0.57
CA PRO A 109 0.14 19.76 0.80
C PRO A 109 -0.60 19.84 2.14
N SER A 110 -0.78 21.06 2.66
CA SER A 110 -1.44 21.29 3.95
C SER A 110 -2.90 20.83 3.99
N GLU A 111 -3.54 20.79 2.85
CA GLU A 111 -4.93 20.41 2.63
C GLU A 111 -5.20 18.95 3.03
N VAL A 112 -4.23 18.04 2.76
CA VAL A 112 -4.34 16.62 3.09
C VAL A 112 -3.78 16.26 4.47
N ARG A 113 -3.32 17.23 5.26
CA ARG A 113 -2.72 16.99 6.58
C ARG A 113 -3.65 16.27 7.55
N LYS A 114 -4.95 16.57 7.49
CA LYS A 114 -5.95 15.90 8.32
C LYS A 114 -6.08 14.42 7.97
N ASP A 115 -6.08 14.11 6.67
CA ASP A 115 -6.21 12.74 6.19
C ASP A 115 -4.93 11.93 6.50
N LEU A 116 -3.76 12.55 6.36
CA LEU A 116 -2.49 11.95 6.77
C LEU A 116 -2.45 11.64 8.27
N LYS A 117 -3.03 12.51 9.11
CA LYS A 117 -3.12 12.24 10.56
C LYS A 117 -4.04 11.07 10.85
N SER A 118 -5.21 11.02 10.23
CA SER A 118 -6.13 9.89 10.39
C SER A 118 -5.53 8.57 9.90
N MET A 119 -4.78 8.62 8.81
CA MET A 119 -4.02 7.47 8.32
C MET A 119 -2.97 7.00 9.33
N ASP A 120 -2.27 7.92 10.00
CA ASP A 120 -1.28 7.59 11.02
C ASP A 120 -1.89 6.86 12.23
N GLU A 121 -3.05 7.30 12.67
CA GLU A 121 -3.75 6.67 13.80
C GLU A 121 -4.09 5.22 13.46
N VAL A 122 -4.65 4.97 12.27
CA VAL A 122 -4.93 3.61 11.79
C VAL A 122 -3.65 2.80 11.55
N TRP A 123 -2.61 3.45 11.02
CA TRP A 123 -1.33 2.80 10.78
C TRP A 123 -0.65 2.35 12.07
N LEU A 124 -0.72 3.15 13.12
CA LEU A 124 -0.12 2.81 14.41
C LEU A 124 -0.69 1.50 14.97
N GLU A 125 -2.01 1.31 14.91
CA GLU A 125 -2.69 0.10 15.34
C GLU A 125 -2.30 -1.11 14.46
N LEU A 126 -2.35 -0.93 13.13
CA LEU A 126 -2.01 -1.99 12.18
C LEU A 126 -0.55 -2.44 12.34
N ARG A 127 0.36 -1.48 12.55
CA ARG A 127 1.78 -1.75 12.79
C ARG A 127 1.98 -2.55 14.08
N GLN A 128 1.30 -2.17 15.16
CA GLN A 128 1.38 -2.89 16.43
C GLN A 128 0.91 -4.33 16.28
N ASN A 129 -0.22 -4.57 15.63
CA ASN A 129 -0.73 -5.91 15.36
C ASN A 129 0.26 -6.74 14.51
N ALA A 130 0.90 -6.14 13.50
CA ALA A 130 1.92 -6.80 12.71
C ALA A 130 3.17 -7.14 13.55
N ASP A 131 3.60 -6.23 14.43
CA ASP A 131 4.73 -6.43 15.34
C ASP A 131 4.44 -7.53 16.37
N ASP A 132 3.21 -7.63 16.85
CA ASP A 132 2.78 -8.70 17.77
C ASP A 132 2.83 -10.07 17.06
N ILE A 133 2.39 -10.18 15.82
CA ILE A 133 2.53 -11.41 15.04
C ILE A 133 4.00 -11.76 14.83
N LEU A 134 4.84 -10.78 14.47
CA LEU A 134 6.26 -11.00 14.23
C LEU A 134 7.03 -11.40 15.49
N SER A 135 6.68 -10.82 16.64
CA SER A 135 7.32 -11.14 17.94
C SER A 135 6.92 -12.51 18.48
N ASN A 136 5.70 -12.98 18.18
CA ASN A 136 5.20 -14.29 18.58
C ASN A 136 5.47 -15.40 17.57
N ARG A 137 6.36 -15.17 16.58
CA ARG A 137 6.67 -16.10 15.50
C ARG A 137 6.90 -17.53 15.96
N ASP A 138 7.77 -17.70 16.95
CA ASP A 138 8.17 -19.06 17.39
C ASP A 138 7.01 -19.79 18.08
N SER A 139 6.21 -19.06 18.86
CA SER A 139 4.99 -19.63 19.46
C SER A 139 3.97 -20.04 18.40
N ILE A 140 3.74 -19.21 17.40
CA ILE A 140 2.82 -19.52 16.29
C ILE A 140 3.28 -20.76 15.53
N LEU A 141 4.58 -20.85 15.22
CA LEU A 141 5.14 -22.00 14.52
C LEU A 141 5.05 -23.30 15.35
N SER A 142 5.30 -23.22 16.66
CA SER A 142 5.16 -24.38 17.56
C SER A 142 3.72 -24.86 17.65
N VAL A 143 2.75 -23.95 17.74
CA VAL A 143 1.33 -24.32 17.72
C VAL A 143 0.95 -24.98 16.39
N ARG A 144 1.43 -24.45 15.27
CA ARG A 144 1.19 -25.03 13.95
C ARG A 144 1.76 -26.44 13.83
N GLU A 145 2.98 -26.64 14.32
CA GLU A 145 3.62 -27.95 14.33
C GLU A 145 2.82 -28.95 15.19
N PHE A 146 2.38 -28.53 16.37
CA PHE A 146 1.54 -29.35 17.24
C PHE A 146 0.22 -29.75 16.57
N VAL A 147 -0.46 -28.78 15.90
CA VAL A 147 -1.68 -29.07 15.13
C VAL A 147 -1.41 -30.09 14.01
N ASN A 148 -0.28 -29.94 13.30
CA ASN A 148 0.09 -30.87 12.24
C ASN A 148 0.30 -32.30 12.77
N VAL A 149 1.01 -32.43 13.90
CA VAL A 149 1.21 -33.73 14.57
C VAL A 149 -0.13 -34.37 14.94
N ILE A 150 -1.02 -33.60 15.58
CA ILE A 150 -2.37 -34.15 15.91
C ILE A 150 -3.10 -34.60 14.65
N THR A 151 -3.09 -33.74 13.60
CA THR A 151 -3.79 -34.08 12.34
C THR A 151 -3.22 -35.33 11.66
N GLU A 152 -1.93 -35.59 11.79
CA GLU A 152 -1.27 -36.77 11.26
C GLU A 152 -1.68 -38.05 12.04
N PHE A 153 -1.90 -37.94 13.36
CA PHE A 153 -2.27 -39.07 14.18
C PHE A 153 -3.76 -39.43 14.10
N ILE A 154 -4.65 -38.51 13.73
CA ILE A 154 -6.10 -38.76 13.64
C ILE A 154 -6.43 -40.00 12.76
N PRO A 155 -5.92 -40.15 11.52
CA PRO A 155 -6.23 -41.35 10.70
C PRO A 155 -5.74 -42.63 11.31
N GLN A 156 -4.60 -42.62 12.01
CA GLN A 156 -4.07 -43.81 12.69
C GLN A 156 -4.96 -44.23 13.86
N LEU A 157 -5.43 -43.25 14.65
CA LEU A 157 -6.38 -43.51 15.74
C LEU A 157 -7.69 -44.07 15.21
N GLN A 158 -8.18 -43.57 14.08
CA GLN A 158 -9.39 -44.14 13.44
C GLN A 158 -9.21 -45.59 13.01
N ILE A 159 -8.06 -45.92 12.38
CA ILE A 159 -7.74 -47.30 11.97
C ILE A 159 -7.67 -48.22 13.18
N LEU A 160 -6.94 -47.85 14.24
CA LEU A 160 -6.80 -48.62 15.46
C LEU A 160 -8.16 -48.78 16.17
N SER A 161 -8.98 -47.76 16.22
CA SER A 161 -10.32 -47.82 16.80
C SER A 161 -11.22 -48.79 16.03
N GLN A 162 -11.14 -48.78 14.69
CA GLN A 162 -11.88 -49.73 13.86
C GLN A 162 -11.41 -51.19 14.11
N GLU A 163 -10.10 -51.43 14.20
CA GLU A 163 -9.53 -52.74 14.49
C GLU A 163 -10.01 -53.26 15.85
N VAL A 164 -10.07 -52.40 16.87
CA VAL A 164 -10.62 -52.79 18.18
C VAL A 164 -12.09 -53.19 18.08
N ILE A 165 -12.90 -52.47 17.32
CA ILE A 165 -14.31 -52.82 17.09
C ILE A 165 -14.41 -54.18 16.40
N ASP A 166 -13.64 -54.41 15.35
CA ASP A 166 -13.66 -55.67 14.59
C ASP A 166 -13.27 -56.86 15.48
N ILE A 167 -12.23 -56.72 16.32
CA ILE A 167 -11.82 -57.74 17.30
C ILE A 167 -12.93 -58.01 18.31
N LEU A 168 -13.57 -56.96 18.86
CA LEU A 168 -14.67 -57.14 19.83
C LEU A 168 -15.87 -57.84 19.21
N VAL A 169 -16.18 -57.58 17.96
CA VAL A 169 -17.26 -58.25 17.22
C VAL A 169 -16.91 -59.71 16.96
N ASP A 170 -15.71 -60.03 16.50
CA ASP A 170 -15.26 -61.39 16.20
C ASP A 170 -15.20 -62.27 17.44
N GLN A 171 -14.79 -61.70 18.57
CA GLN A 171 -14.74 -62.45 19.86
C GLN A 171 -16.09 -62.51 20.57
N LYS A 172 -17.19 -62.10 19.94
CA LYS A 172 -18.53 -61.98 20.54
C LYS A 172 -18.54 -61.23 21.87
N GLY A 173 -17.78 -60.10 21.90
CA GLY A 173 -17.70 -59.25 23.07
C GLY A 173 -19.05 -58.65 23.49
N ASP A 174 -19.11 -58.15 24.71
CA ASP A 174 -20.32 -57.50 25.23
C ASP A 174 -20.81 -56.39 24.29
N PRO A 175 -22.09 -56.40 23.88
CA PRO A 175 -22.67 -55.35 23.05
C PRO A 175 -22.45 -53.90 23.58
N ALA A 176 -22.36 -53.75 24.91
CA ALA A 176 -22.06 -52.47 25.52
C ALA A 176 -20.63 -51.99 25.20
N GLN A 177 -19.65 -52.87 25.18
CA GLN A 177 -18.26 -52.58 24.83
C GLN A 177 -18.12 -52.20 23.36
N VAL A 178 -18.79 -52.94 22.47
CA VAL A 178 -18.82 -52.61 21.02
C VAL A 178 -19.44 -51.22 20.79
N SER A 179 -20.54 -50.92 21.50
CA SER A 179 -21.20 -49.59 21.40
C SER A 179 -20.31 -48.47 21.85
N ILE A 180 -19.57 -48.62 22.95
CA ILE A 180 -18.63 -47.62 23.46
C ILE A 180 -17.47 -47.39 22.48
N ALA A 181 -16.90 -48.45 21.93
CA ALA A 181 -15.83 -48.40 20.96
C ALA A 181 -16.29 -47.67 19.66
N ALA A 182 -17.51 -47.98 19.20
CA ALA A 182 -18.09 -47.29 18.04
C ALA A 182 -18.36 -45.78 18.29
N GLN A 183 -18.77 -45.41 19.50
CA GLN A 183 -18.90 -44.01 19.86
C GLN A 183 -17.56 -43.27 19.88
N GLN A 184 -16.48 -43.88 20.36
CA GLN A 184 -15.13 -43.31 20.32
C GLN A 184 -14.65 -43.06 18.89
N LEU A 185 -14.92 -43.99 17.96
CA LEU A 185 -14.60 -43.83 16.54
C LEU A 185 -15.31 -42.63 15.91
N MET A 186 -16.54 -42.34 16.33
CA MET A 186 -17.29 -41.18 15.84
C MET A 186 -16.75 -39.81 16.35
N LEU A 187 -16.01 -39.82 17.47
CA LEU A 187 -15.46 -38.63 18.10
C LEU A 187 -13.99 -38.40 17.68
N ALA A 188 -13.32 -39.30 17.03
CA ALA A 188 -11.96 -39.22 16.50
C ALA A 188 -11.96 -38.70 15.05
#